data_a2635713f7420adf2e3412d72034e884
#
_entry.id   a2635713f7420adf2e3412d72034e884
#
_cell.length_a   1.000
_cell.length_b   1.000
_cell.length_c   1.000
_cell.angle_alpha   90.00
_cell.angle_beta   90.00
_cell.angle_gamma   90.00
#
_symmetry.space_group_name_H-M   'P 1'
#
loop_
_entity.id
_entity.type
_entity.pdbx_description
1 polymer ?
#
loop_
_entity_poly.entity_id
_entity_poly.type
_entity_poly.pdbx_seq_one_letter_code
_entity_poly.pdbx_strand_id
1 'polypeptide(L)'
;MSAVAIMTTHVAFQTGIDPHSHIGAILGRFDYFLAVFFAFSAYLLWRGMDFHRGMLVTYFHRRFWRVVPGYWAYVVVALALVPEAFGASWVSVLSTLSFTQIYLPEGFLGGMTHLWSLCVEVVFYLVMPLLGWALRNVGPAKRIMVFCGLALLSLGWAFLPVVADSPREHVPNMQIFFPGFFCWYAVGLIAAEVEELRRRRGVMDKPVKVFQYRWAWWLVAFFAMWLAGQEFFGPVGLEHPSAGEFALRVIAGTVMCACVFLPYAFHSAPSFLDWRIISYLGRISYSFFLWHLAVLGTVLPLLGIRPFTGGFLVVLPLTFIGSFIVGSCGYVLVEWPFRSARAAKLTLLRIFR
;
A
#
# COMPACT_ATOMS: atom_id res chain seq x y z
N MET A 1 -1.52 10.87 0.51
CA MET A 1 -2.77 10.66 1.29
C MET A 1 -2.83 9.26 1.89
N SER A 2 -2.61 8.16 1.14
CA SER A 2 -2.66 6.80 1.67
C SER A 2 -1.78 6.57 2.91
N ALA A 3 -0.52 7.03 2.89
CA ALA A 3 0.38 6.87 4.03
C ALA A 3 -0.13 7.58 5.32
N VAL A 4 -0.78 8.75 5.17
CA VAL A 4 -1.37 9.47 6.30
C VAL A 4 -2.57 8.71 6.86
N ALA A 5 -3.43 8.16 6.00
CA ALA A 5 -4.57 7.36 6.43
C ALA A 5 -4.11 6.07 7.16
N ILE A 6 -3.09 5.38 6.64
CA ILE A 6 -2.49 4.21 7.28
C ILE A 6 -1.87 4.59 8.65
N MET A 7 -1.20 5.72 8.75
CA MET A 7 -0.72 6.24 10.06
C MET A 7 -1.91 6.46 11.01
N THR A 8 -3.01 7.04 10.53
CA THR A 8 -4.18 7.33 11.36
C THR A 8 -4.81 6.05 11.94
N THR A 9 -4.91 4.96 11.16
CA THR A 9 -5.40 3.67 11.70
C THR A 9 -4.47 3.11 12.77
N HIS A 10 -3.16 3.21 12.60
CA HIS A 10 -2.21 2.76 13.63
C HIS A 10 -2.28 3.60 14.91
N VAL A 11 -2.45 4.93 14.78
CA VAL A 11 -2.65 5.79 15.95
C VAL A 11 -3.98 5.46 16.64
N ALA A 12 -5.07 5.28 15.89
CA ALA A 12 -6.37 4.91 16.44
C ALA A 12 -6.30 3.59 17.21
N PHE A 13 -5.63 2.58 16.63
CA PHE A 13 -5.42 1.29 17.29
C PHE A 13 -4.58 1.43 18.55
N GLN A 14 -3.41 2.06 18.50
CA GLN A 14 -2.50 2.14 19.66
C GLN A 14 -3.00 3.08 20.77
N THR A 15 -3.88 4.01 20.46
CA THR A 15 -4.55 4.84 21.48
C THR A 15 -5.83 4.21 22.03
N GLY A 16 -6.24 3.02 21.54
CA GLY A 16 -7.41 2.30 22.06
C GLY A 16 -8.74 2.97 21.70
N ILE A 17 -8.87 3.53 20.51
CA ILE A 17 -10.17 3.95 19.98
C ILE A 17 -11.06 2.70 19.88
N ASP A 18 -12.25 2.76 20.51
CA ASP A 18 -13.20 1.66 20.46
C ASP A 18 -13.61 1.34 19.01
N PRO A 19 -13.21 0.17 18.48
CA PRO A 19 -13.48 -0.22 17.10
C PRO A 19 -14.96 -0.47 16.82
N HIS A 20 -15.79 -0.67 17.84
CA HIS A 20 -17.24 -0.86 17.72
C HIS A 20 -18.00 0.47 17.64
N SER A 21 -17.35 1.59 17.96
CA SER A 21 -17.93 2.92 17.72
C SER A 21 -17.98 3.22 16.22
N HIS A 22 -18.95 4.03 15.77
CA HIS A 22 -19.07 4.40 14.35
C HIS A 22 -17.79 5.04 13.78
N ILE A 23 -17.13 5.90 14.57
CA ILE A 23 -15.87 6.55 14.18
C ILE A 23 -14.73 5.53 14.19
N GLY A 24 -14.65 4.69 15.22
CA GLY A 24 -13.62 3.67 15.34
C GLY A 24 -13.69 2.62 14.24
N ALA A 25 -14.90 2.20 13.84
CA ALA A 25 -15.11 1.32 12.70
C ALA A 25 -14.51 1.89 11.40
N ILE A 26 -14.70 3.19 11.14
CA ILE A 26 -14.11 3.86 9.97
C ILE A 26 -12.59 4.00 10.12
N LEU A 27 -12.10 4.49 11.27
CA LEU A 27 -10.68 4.70 11.50
C LEU A 27 -9.89 3.40 11.46
N GLY A 28 -10.46 2.31 11.97
CA GLY A 28 -9.87 0.97 11.89
C GLY A 28 -9.70 0.48 10.45
N ARG A 29 -10.55 0.94 9.51
CA ARG A 29 -10.49 0.58 8.08
C ARG A 29 -9.76 1.62 7.21
N PHE A 30 -9.09 2.57 7.79
CA PHE A 30 -8.13 3.40 7.05
C PHE A 30 -6.92 2.59 6.55
N ASP A 31 -6.73 1.35 7.03
CA ASP A 31 -5.82 0.37 6.44
C ASP A 31 -6.15 0.07 4.96
N TYR A 32 -7.42 0.19 4.51
CA TYR A 32 -7.81 0.05 3.10
C TYR A 32 -7.18 1.07 2.16
N PHE A 33 -6.62 2.16 2.67
CA PHE A 33 -5.80 3.06 1.84
C PHE A 33 -4.53 2.37 1.30
N LEU A 34 -4.17 1.21 1.84
CA LEU A 34 -3.18 0.33 1.23
C LEU A 34 -3.66 -0.20 -0.14
N ALA A 35 -4.95 -0.51 -0.29
CA ALA A 35 -5.53 -0.90 -1.58
C ALA A 35 -5.40 0.23 -2.62
N VAL A 36 -5.62 1.49 -2.21
CA VAL A 36 -5.41 2.66 -3.08
C VAL A 36 -3.94 2.77 -3.49
N PHE A 37 -3.01 2.52 -2.58
CA PHE A 37 -1.57 2.52 -2.87
C PHE A 37 -1.21 1.42 -3.88
N PHE A 38 -1.70 0.19 -3.69
CA PHE A 38 -1.47 -0.93 -4.61
C PHE A 38 -2.09 -0.68 -6.00
N ALA A 39 -3.32 -0.17 -6.05
CA ALA A 39 -3.97 0.18 -7.31
C ALA A 39 -3.20 1.26 -8.07
N PHE A 40 -2.74 2.30 -7.37
CA PHE A 40 -1.96 3.37 -7.96
C PHE A 40 -0.60 2.88 -8.48
N SER A 41 0.08 2.02 -7.71
CA SER A 41 1.32 1.37 -8.12
C SER A 41 1.10 0.53 -9.39
N ALA A 42 0.06 -0.28 -9.42
CA ALA A 42 -0.32 -1.12 -10.56
C ALA A 42 -0.64 -0.29 -11.81
N TYR A 43 -1.45 0.75 -11.65
CA TYR A 43 -1.83 1.65 -12.72
C TYR A 43 -0.63 2.33 -13.39
N LEU A 44 0.26 2.93 -12.58
CA LEU A 44 1.44 3.61 -13.10
C LEU A 44 2.44 2.64 -13.76
N LEU A 45 2.62 1.46 -13.18
CA LEU A 45 3.53 0.47 -13.69
C LEU A 45 3.04 -0.10 -15.02
N TRP A 46 1.76 -0.46 -15.09
CA TRP A 46 1.16 -1.02 -16.29
C TRP A 46 1.18 -0.04 -17.45
N ARG A 47 0.82 1.22 -17.23
CA ARG A 47 0.91 2.29 -18.25
C ARG A 47 2.31 2.51 -18.80
N GLY A 48 3.32 2.38 -17.95
CA GLY A 48 4.73 2.59 -18.31
C GLY A 48 5.43 1.33 -18.83
N MET A 49 4.72 0.23 -19.00
CA MET A 49 5.33 -1.04 -19.41
C MET A 49 5.51 -1.05 -20.92
N ASP A 50 6.76 -1.18 -21.33
CA ASP A 50 7.18 -1.30 -22.70
C ASP A 50 7.97 -2.62 -22.88
N PHE A 51 7.61 -3.42 -23.87
CA PHE A 51 8.11 -4.80 -24.03
C PHE A 51 9.35 -4.90 -24.95
N HIS A 52 10.23 -3.91 -24.95
CA HIS A 52 11.47 -3.95 -25.73
C HIS A 52 12.62 -4.72 -25.05
N ARG A 53 13.59 -5.16 -25.82
CA ARG A 53 14.80 -5.81 -25.29
C ARG A 53 15.51 -4.89 -24.28
N GLY A 54 15.93 -5.43 -23.13
CA GLY A 54 16.56 -4.68 -22.04
C GLY A 54 15.59 -4.01 -21.05
N MET A 55 14.28 -4.11 -21.28
CA MET A 55 13.27 -3.56 -20.38
C MET A 55 13.36 -4.12 -18.96
N LEU A 56 13.55 -5.44 -18.80
CA LEU A 56 13.57 -6.08 -17.48
C LEU A 56 14.67 -5.51 -16.58
N VAL A 57 15.89 -5.40 -17.09
CA VAL A 57 17.02 -4.83 -16.33
C VAL A 57 16.70 -3.40 -15.90
N THR A 58 16.19 -2.59 -16.83
CA THR A 58 15.80 -1.20 -16.54
C THR A 58 14.64 -1.14 -15.55
N TYR A 59 13.66 -2.02 -15.68
CA TYR A 59 12.51 -2.11 -14.77
C TYR A 59 12.96 -2.44 -13.35
N PHE A 60 13.68 -3.56 -13.15
CA PHE A 60 14.13 -3.99 -11.82
C PHE A 60 15.11 -2.99 -11.20
N HIS A 61 16.04 -2.46 -11.99
CA HIS A 61 16.92 -1.41 -11.54
C HIS A 61 16.15 -0.18 -11.06
N ARG A 62 15.06 0.20 -11.76
CA ARG A 62 14.18 1.29 -11.34
C ARG A 62 13.44 1.00 -10.05
N ARG A 63 12.96 -0.20 -9.83
CA ARG A 63 12.25 -0.56 -8.60
C ARG A 63 13.21 -0.68 -7.44
N PHE A 64 14.34 -1.33 -7.63
CA PHE A 64 15.37 -1.46 -6.62
C PHE A 64 15.77 -0.11 -6.01
N TRP A 65 16.20 0.83 -6.82
CA TRP A 65 16.65 2.14 -6.33
C TRP A 65 15.52 3.04 -5.79
N ARG A 66 14.27 2.72 -6.10
CA ARG A 66 13.12 3.40 -5.54
C ARG A 66 12.76 2.91 -4.14
N VAL A 67 12.92 1.60 -3.87
CA VAL A 67 12.38 0.96 -2.67
C VAL A 67 13.50 0.61 -1.70
N VAL A 68 14.52 -0.11 -2.15
CA VAL A 68 15.49 -0.77 -1.27
C VAL A 68 16.34 0.19 -0.44
N PRO A 69 16.90 1.29 -0.97
CA PRO A 69 17.75 2.16 -0.17
C PRO A 69 17.03 2.80 1.02
N GLY A 70 15.80 3.33 0.79
CA GLY A 70 14.97 3.90 1.86
C GLY A 70 14.56 2.86 2.88
N TYR A 71 14.18 1.67 2.41
CA TYR A 71 13.80 0.55 3.26
C TYR A 71 14.95 0.08 4.16
N TRP A 72 16.11 -0.21 3.61
CA TRP A 72 17.26 -0.66 4.38
C TRP A 72 17.74 0.42 5.37
N ALA A 73 17.77 1.69 4.96
CA ALA A 73 18.11 2.78 5.87
C ALA A 73 17.14 2.83 7.06
N TYR A 74 15.83 2.68 6.80
CA TYR A 74 14.83 2.60 7.86
C TYR A 74 15.07 1.40 8.78
N VAL A 75 15.21 0.19 8.23
CA VAL A 75 15.39 -1.05 9.03
C VAL A 75 16.64 -0.96 9.91
N VAL A 76 17.77 -0.51 9.36
CA VAL A 76 19.02 -0.36 10.12
C VAL A 76 18.88 0.63 11.28
N VAL A 77 18.27 1.78 11.02
CA VAL A 77 18.06 2.79 12.08
C VAL A 77 17.03 2.32 13.09
N ALA A 78 15.96 1.68 12.65
CA ALA A 78 14.92 1.16 13.53
C ALA A 78 15.45 0.01 14.43
N LEU A 79 16.32 -0.87 13.94
CA LEU A 79 17.00 -1.88 14.75
C LEU A 79 17.84 -1.27 15.88
N ALA A 80 18.38 -0.07 15.68
CA ALA A 80 19.18 0.64 16.68
C ALA A 80 18.36 1.49 17.66
N LEU A 81 17.16 1.95 17.25
CA LEU A 81 16.40 2.95 18.00
C LEU A 81 15.03 2.48 18.50
N VAL A 82 14.43 1.44 17.90
CA VAL A 82 13.11 0.94 18.29
C VAL A 82 13.25 -0.15 19.34
N PRO A 83 12.81 0.08 20.60
CA PRO A 83 13.01 -0.88 21.69
C PRO A 83 12.42 -2.27 21.41
N GLU A 84 11.30 -2.35 20.72
CA GLU A 84 10.63 -3.60 20.36
C GLU A 84 11.44 -4.47 19.38
N ALA A 85 12.47 -3.90 18.74
CA ALA A 85 13.38 -4.61 17.85
C ALA A 85 14.66 -5.11 18.56
N PHE A 86 14.87 -4.70 19.83
CA PHE A 86 16.07 -5.10 20.55
C PHE A 86 16.05 -6.62 20.85
N GLY A 87 17.18 -7.27 20.65
CA GLY A 87 17.27 -8.71 20.82
C GLY A 87 16.64 -9.55 19.72
N ALA A 88 16.30 -8.93 18.59
CA ALA A 88 15.74 -9.61 17.43
C ALA A 88 16.62 -10.77 16.95
N SER A 89 15.98 -11.87 16.52
CA SER A 89 16.69 -13.03 15.96
C SER A 89 17.28 -12.68 14.59
N TRP A 90 18.37 -13.37 14.22
CA TRP A 90 18.94 -13.22 12.88
C TRP A 90 17.95 -13.59 11.77
N VAL A 91 17.02 -14.53 12.06
CA VAL A 91 15.96 -14.92 11.13
C VAL A 91 15.06 -13.72 10.84
N SER A 92 14.56 -13.03 11.88
CA SER A 92 13.70 -11.86 11.69
C SER A 92 14.42 -10.67 11.06
N VAL A 93 15.71 -10.46 11.38
CA VAL A 93 16.50 -9.40 10.74
C VAL A 93 16.72 -9.66 9.25
N LEU A 94 17.21 -10.86 8.89
CA LEU A 94 17.50 -11.22 7.51
C LEU A 94 16.22 -11.30 6.66
N SER A 95 15.15 -11.87 7.21
CA SER A 95 13.86 -11.94 6.52
C SER A 95 13.27 -10.56 6.27
N THR A 96 13.40 -9.63 7.23
CA THR A 96 12.98 -8.24 7.02
C THR A 96 13.83 -7.58 5.94
N LEU A 97 15.16 -7.66 6.00
CA LEU A 97 16.03 -7.07 4.99
C LEU A 97 15.81 -7.62 3.58
N SER A 98 15.36 -8.86 3.46
CA SER A 98 15.06 -9.53 2.18
C SER A 98 13.59 -9.43 1.73
N PHE A 99 12.72 -8.71 2.45
CA PHE A 99 11.27 -8.64 2.19
C PHE A 99 10.56 -9.99 2.27
N THR A 100 11.03 -10.90 3.11
CA THR A 100 10.47 -12.26 3.23
C THR A 100 9.87 -12.55 4.60
N GLN A 101 9.78 -11.56 5.49
CA GLN A 101 9.32 -11.73 6.87
C GLN A 101 7.89 -12.28 6.99
N ILE A 102 7.02 -12.06 6.00
CA ILE A 102 5.66 -12.62 6.01
C ILE A 102 5.61 -14.12 5.71
N TYR A 103 6.69 -14.69 5.15
CA TYR A 103 6.75 -16.10 4.74
C TYR A 103 7.38 -17.01 5.79
N LEU A 104 7.87 -16.44 6.88
CA LEU A 104 8.51 -17.17 7.97
C LEU A 104 7.72 -16.99 9.27
N PRO A 105 7.54 -18.04 10.09
CA PRO A 105 6.78 -17.96 11.34
C PRO A 105 7.28 -16.88 12.29
N GLU A 106 8.61 -16.74 12.40
CA GLU A 106 9.28 -15.77 13.28
C GLU A 106 9.92 -14.62 12.51
N GLY A 107 9.41 -14.34 11.30
CA GLY A 107 10.03 -13.38 10.39
C GLY A 107 9.81 -11.92 10.75
N PHE A 108 8.80 -11.60 11.56
CA PHE A 108 8.48 -10.23 11.90
C PHE A 108 9.40 -9.62 12.95
N LEU A 109 9.81 -8.37 12.73
CA LEU A 109 10.47 -7.54 13.72
C LEU A 109 9.44 -6.74 14.52
N GLY A 110 9.62 -6.66 15.84
CA GLY A 110 8.84 -5.77 16.70
C GLY A 110 8.94 -4.32 16.24
N GLY A 111 7.85 -3.57 16.37
CA GLY A 111 7.77 -2.16 15.93
C GLY A 111 7.79 -1.93 14.42
N MET A 112 7.96 -2.98 13.58
CA MET A 112 8.07 -2.87 12.12
C MET A 112 7.02 -3.70 11.37
N THR A 113 5.93 -4.08 12.03
CA THR A 113 4.92 -4.97 11.46
C THR A 113 4.28 -4.43 10.17
N HIS A 114 4.11 -3.10 10.04
CA HIS A 114 3.56 -2.46 8.85
C HIS A 114 4.32 -2.77 7.55
N LEU A 115 5.58 -3.20 7.64
CA LEU A 115 6.41 -3.55 6.49
C LEU A 115 5.92 -4.81 5.75
N TRP A 116 4.95 -5.55 6.29
CA TRP A 116 4.34 -6.70 5.62
C TRP A 116 3.81 -6.34 4.22
N SER A 117 3.26 -5.16 4.07
CA SER A 117 2.69 -4.69 2.81
C SER A 117 3.73 -4.49 1.71
N LEU A 118 4.97 -4.15 2.08
CA LEU A 118 6.08 -4.03 1.12
C LEU A 118 6.54 -5.40 0.61
N CYS A 119 6.39 -6.48 1.40
CA CYS A 119 6.63 -7.83 0.90
C CYS A 119 5.63 -8.18 -0.20
N VAL A 120 4.36 -7.86 0.01
CA VAL A 120 3.28 -8.04 -0.97
C VAL A 120 3.57 -7.22 -2.24
N GLU A 121 4.00 -5.98 -2.08
CA GLU A 121 4.33 -5.09 -3.20
C GLU A 121 5.55 -5.58 -3.99
N VAL A 122 6.59 -6.09 -3.32
CA VAL A 122 7.78 -6.65 -4.00
C VAL A 122 7.39 -7.86 -4.84
N VAL A 123 6.53 -8.76 -4.34
CA VAL A 123 6.02 -9.88 -5.16
C VAL A 123 5.24 -9.37 -6.37
N PHE A 124 4.41 -8.34 -6.20
CA PHE A 124 3.75 -7.71 -7.35
C PHE A 124 4.76 -7.19 -8.38
N TYR A 125 5.86 -6.58 -7.95
CA TYR A 125 6.92 -6.13 -8.88
C TYR A 125 7.59 -7.29 -9.63
N LEU A 126 7.70 -8.47 -9.02
CA LEU A 126 8.22 -9.67 -9.69
C LEU A 126 7.21 -10.26 -10.69
N VAL A 127 5.92 -10.25 -10.34
CA VAL A 127 4.83 -10.80 -11.16
C VAL A 127 4.51 -9.89 -12.36
N MET A 128 4.66 -8.58 -12.22
CA MET A 128 4.29 -7.59 -13.24
C MET A 128 4.92 -7.83 -14.62
N PRO A 129 6.24 -8.04 -14.75
CA PRO A 129 6.85 -8.34 -16.05
C PRO A 129 6.36 -9.65 -16.67
N LEU A 130 6.04 -10.65 -15.85
CA LEU A 130 5.49 -11.92 -16.30
C LEU A 130 4.08 -11.74 -16.89
N LEU A 131 3.21 -11.01 -16.19
CA LEU A 131 1.89 -10.63 -16.69
C LEU A 131 2.00 -9.85 -18.00
N GLY A 132 2.89 -8.87 -18.04
CA GLY A 132 3.11 -8.07 -19.21
C GLY A 132 3.59 -8.90 -20.41
N TRP A 133 4.53 -9.81 -20.20
CA TRP A 133 5.01 -10.72 -21.23
C TRP A 133 3.91 -11.67 -21.71
N ALA A 134 3.17 -12.29 -20.81
CA ALA A 134 2.08 -13.19 -21.13
C ALA A 134 0.96 -12.52 -21.93
N LEU A 135 0.67 -11.25 -21.60
CA LEU A 135 -0.43 -10.50 -22.20
C LEU A 135 0.00 -9.56 -23.34
N ARG A 136 1.28 -9.56 -23.76
CA ARG A 136 1.79 -8.61 -24.76
C ARG A 136 1.03 -8.58 -26.08
N ASN A 137 0.54 -9.74 -26.51
CA ASN A 137 -0.21 -9.92 -27.76
C ASN A 137 -1.75 -9.89 -27.56
N VAL A 138 -2.21 -9.63 -26.34
CA VAL A 138 -3.63 -9.60 -25.99
C VAL A 138 -4.13 -8.16 -26.04
N GLY A 139 -5.28 -7.93 -26.66
CA GLY A 139 -5.87 -6.59 -26.74
C GLY A 139 -6.45 -6.12 -25.38
N PRO A 140 -6.62 -4.78 -25.18
CA PRO A 140 -7.01 -4.19 -23.91
C PRO A 140 -8.29 -4.77 -23.30
N ALA A 141 -9.34 -4.97 -24.10
CA ALA A 141 -10.60 -5.53 -23.62
C ALA A 141 -10.44 -6.96 -23.07
N LYS A 142 -9.65 -7.80 -23.74
CA LYS A 142 -9.36 -9.16 -23.26
C LYS A 142 -8.46 -9.14 -22.02
N ARG A 143 -7.51 -8.19 -21.91
CA ARG A 143 -6.70 -8.00 -20.70
C ARG A 143 -7.56 -7.64 -19.49
N ILE A 144 -8.56 -6.77 -19.66
CA ILE A 144 -9.54 -6.47 -18.61
C ILE A 144 -10.24 -7.75 -18.14
N MET A 145 -10.70 -8.59 -19.07
CA MET A 145 -11.33 -9.87 -18.70
C MET A 145 -10.38 -10.78 -17.92
N VAL A 146 -9.11 -10.86 -18.31
CA VAL A 146 -8.08 -11.62 -17.57
C VAL A 146 -7.89 -11.05 -16.17
N PHE A 147 -7.77 -9.73 -16.01
CA PHE A 147 -7.60 -9.11 -14.69
C PHE A 147 -8.83 -9.28 -13.80
N CYS A 148 -10.04 -9.21 -14.35
CA CYS A 148 -11.26 -9.55 -13.62
C CYS A 148 -11.27 -11.02 -13.20
N GLY A 149 -10.89 -11.94 -14.07
CA GLY A 149 -10.80 -13.36 -13.74
C GLY A 149 -9.77 -13.64 -12.64
N LEU A 150 -8.58 -13.05 -12.73
CA LEU A 150 -7.54 -13.18 -11.70
C LEU A 150 -7.98 -12.55 -10.37
N ALA A 151 -8.72 -11.42 -10.40
CA ALA A 151 -9.28 -10.81 -9.20
C ALA A 151 -10.32 -11.73 -8.54
N LEU A 152 -11.20 -12.36 -9.30
CA LEU A 152 -12.15 -13.33 -8.77
C LEU A 152 -11.44 -14.57 -8.18
N LEU A 153 -10.42 -15.09 -8.85
CA LEU A 153 -9.59 -16.19 -8.33
C LEU A 153 -8.86 -15.82 -7.05
N SER A 154 -8.42 -14.57 -6.93
CA SER A 154 -7.78 -14.01 -5.72
C SER A 154 -8.69 -14.12 -4.49
N LEU A 155 -9.99 -13.93 -4.63
CA LEU A 155 -10.94 -14.09 -3.54
C LEU A 155 -11.03 -15.55 -3.04
N GLY A 156 -10.71 -16.51 -3.90
CA GLY A 156 -10.60 -17.92 -3.54
C GLY A 156 -9.38 -18.28 -2.71
N TRP A 157 -8.37 -17.39 -2.62
CA TRP A 157 -7.10 -17.66 -1.94
C TRP A 157 -7.29 -18.10 -0.48
N ALA A 158 -8.11 -17.36 0.28
CA ALA A 158 -8.34 -17.63 1.69
C ALA A 158 -9.08 -18.96 1.96
N PHE A 159 -9.77 -19.51 0.94
CA PHE A 159 -10.51 -20.78 1.05
C PHE A 159 -9.63 -22.01 0.75
N LEU A 160 -8.39 -21.84 0.32
CA LEU A 160 -7.47 -22.97 0.19
C LEU A 160 -7.19 -23.56 1.59
N PRO A 161 -7.29 -24.88 1.79
CA PRO A 161 -7.14 -25.48 3.13
C PRO A 161 -5.87 -25.04 3.86
N VAL A 162 -4.73 -25.00 3.16
CA VAL A 162 -3.45 -24.56 3.72
C VAL A 162 -3.45 -23.10 4.17
N VAL A 163 -4.27 -22.25 3.56
CA VAL A 163 -4.41 -20.83 3.91
C VAL A 163 -5.44 -20.65 5.02
N ALA A 164 -6.58 -21.32 4.93
CA ALA A 164 -7.64 -21.26 5.93
C ALA A 164 -7.17 -21.75 7.30
N ASP A 165 -6.27 -22.75 7.32
CA ASP A 165 -5.68 -23.30 8.55
C ASP A 165 -4.51 -22.47 9.09
N SER A 166 -4.15 -21.36 8.44
CA SER A 166 -3.06 -20.47 8.87
C SER A 166 -3.61 -19.21 9.55
N PRO A 167 -2.89 -18.59 10.50
CA PRO A 167 -1.65 -19.06 11.09
C PRO A 167 -1.87 -20.17 12.12
N ARG A 168 -0.84 -20.97 12.31
CA ARG A 168 -0.75 -21.97 13.38
C ARG A 168 0.70 -22.08 13.82
N GLU A 169 0.99 -22.90 14.82
CA GLU A 169 2.35 -23.10 15.31
C GLU A 169 3.31 -23.44 14.14
N HIS A 170 4.38 -22.68 14.04
CA HIS A 170 5.39 -22.77 12.97
C HIS A 170 4.86 -22.55 11.53
N VAL A 171 3.65 -21.99 11.35
CA VAL A 171 3.10 -21.65 10.04
C VAL A 171 2.72 -20.15 10.00
N PRO A 172 3.27 -19.39 9.05
CA PRO A 172 2.98 -17.95 8.95
C PRO A 172 1.52 -17.71 8.53
N ASN A 173 1.04 -16.50 8.72
CA ASN A 173 -0.26 -16.08 8.21
C ASN A 173 -0.26 -16.01 6.68
N MET A 174 -0.76 -17.02 6.01
CA MET A 174 -0.81 -17.08 4.55
C MET A 174 -1.91 -16.22 3.92
N GLN A 175 -2.88 -15.74 4.70
CA GLN A 175 -3.92 -14.84 4.19
C GLN A 175 -3.31 -13.53 3.67
N ILE A 176 -2.23 -13.03 4.32
CA ILE A 176 -1.57 -11.78 3.93
C ILE A 176 -0.60 -11.91 2.76
N PHE A 177 -0.50 -13.07 2.10
CA PHE A 177 0.34 -13.23 0.91
C PHE A 177 -0.27 -12.53 -0.30
N PHE A 178 0.58 -12.20 -1.27
CA PHE A 178 0.22 -11.46 -2.47
C PHE A 178 -1.07 -11.94 -3.17
N PRO A 179 -1.32 -13.25 -3.37
CA PRO A 179 -2.53 -13.69 -4.07
C PRO A 179 -3.81 -13.18 -3.42
N GLY A 180 -3.87 -13.10 -2.10
CA GLY A 180 -5.05 -12.63 -1.36
C GLY A 180 -5.44 -11.18 -1.65
N PHE A 181 -4.49 -10.34 -2.13
CA PHE A 181 -4.70 -8.93 -2.39
C PHE A 181 -4.72 -8.55 -3.87
N PHE A 182 -4.69 -9.52 -4.79
CA PHE A 182 -4.64 -9.20 -6.22
C PHE A 182 -5.84 -8.36 -6.69
N CYS A 183 -7.01 -8.48 -6.06
CA CYS A 183 -8.17 -7.61 -6.31
C CYS A 183 -7.81 -6.12 -6.23
N TRP A 184 -6.99 -5.72 -5.26
CA TRP A 184 -6.60 -4.32 -5.06
C TRP A 184 -5.68 -3.82 -6.18
N TYR A 185 -4.76 -4.65 -6.66
CA TYR A 185 -3.94 -4.35 -7.83
C TYR A 185 -4.76 -4.33 -9.12
N ALA A 186 -5.76 -5.21 -9.23
CA ALA A 186 -6.60 -5.32 -10.41
C ALA A 186 -7.37 -4.02 -10.71
N VAL A 187 -7.78 -3.26 -9.69
CA VAL A 187 -8.40 -1.93 -9.87
C VAL A 187 -7.50 -1.02 -10.71
N GLY A 188 -6.21 -0.96 -10.39
CA GLY A 188 -5.23 -0.15 -11.13
C GLY A 188 -4.92 -0.69 -12.53
N LEU A 189 -4.76 -2.01 -12.66
CA LEU A 189 -4.51 -2.67 -13.95
C LEU A 189 -5.68 -2.45 -14.92
N ILE A 190 -6.91 -2.64 -14.45
CA ILE A 190 -8.14 -2.43 -15.23
C ILE A 190 -8.28 -0.95 -15.61
N ALA A 191 -8.01 -0.04 -14.69
CA ALA A 191 -8.05 1.39 -14.97
C ALA A 191 -7.07 1.78 -16.09
N ALA A 192 -5.86 1.22 -16.09
CA ALA A 192 -4.87 1.47 -17.14
C ALA A 192 -5.34 0.96 -18.52
N GLU A 193 -5.97 -0.21 -18.57
CA GLU A 193 -6.51 -0.75 -19.84
C GLU A 193 -7.75 0.01 -20.31
N VAL A 194 -8.60 0.48 -19.38
CA VAL A 194 -9.73 1.36 -19.73
C VAL A 194 -9.22 2.67 -20.30
N GLU A 195 -8.17 3.25 -19.73
CA GLU A 195 -7.52 4.45 -20.27
C GLU A 195 -6.99 4.20 -21.68
N GLU A 196 -6.32 3.06 -21.92
CA GLU A 196 -5.82 2.67 -23.24
C GLU A 196 -6.97 2.51 -24.25
N LEU A 197 -8.10 1.90 -23.86
CA LEU A 197 -9.28 1.82 -24.72
C LEU A 197 -9.84 3.19 -25.05
N ARG A 198 -9.88 4.10 -24.09
CA ARG A 198 -10.34 5.50 -24.30
C ARG A 198 -9.40 6.24 -25.24
N ARG A 199 -8.08 6.04 -25.10
CA ARG A 199 -7.05 6.60 -25.98
C ARG A 199 -7.24 6.12 -27.43
N ARG A 200 -7.44 4.82 -27.63
CA ARG A 200 -7.69 4.22 -28.96
C ARG A 200 -8.96 4.73 -29.61
N ARG A 201 -9.98 5.09 -28.79
CA ARG A 201 -11.26 5.65 -29.28
C ARG A 201 -11.22 7.17 -29.47
N GLY A 202 -10.11 7.85 -29.18
CA GLY A 202 -10.00 9.29 -29.28
C GLY A 202 -10.89 10.07 -28.30
N VAL A 203 -11.20 9.49 -27.14
CA VAL A 203 -12.10 10.09 -26.13
C VAL A 203 -11.39 10.39 -24.80
N MET A 204 -10.08 10.54 -24.83
CA MET A 204 -9.28 10.81 -23.60
C MET A 204 -9.70 12.11 -22.93
N ASP A 205 -9.93 13.17 -23.70
CA ASP A 205 -10.25 14.50 -23.19
C ASP A 205 -11.71 14.62 -22.68
N LYS A 206 -12.54 13.60 -22.94
CA LYS A 206 -13.93 13.60 -22.47
C LYS A 206 -13.98 13.07 -21.04
N PRO A 207 -14.40 13.86 -20.04
CA PRO A 207 -14.51 13.38 -18.68
C PRO A 207 -15.56 12.27 -18.57
N VAL A 208 -15.34 11.32 -17.68
CA VAL A 208 -16.34 10.29 -17.38
C VAL A 208 -17.37 10.89 -16.42
N LYS A 209 -18.55 11.20 -16.94
CA LYS A 209 -19.57 11.96 -16.21
C LYS A 209 -19.97 11.37 -14.86
N VAL A 210 -19.94 10.04 -14.70
CA VAL A 210 -20.28 9.37 -13.44
C VAL A 210 -19.30 9.76 -12.31
N PHE A 211 -18.08 10.22 -12.64
CA PHE A 211 -17.06 10.63 -11.68
C PHE A 211 -17.01 12.14 -11.39
N GLN A 212 -17.95 12.93 -11.96
CA GLN A 212 -17.97 14.38 -11.74
C GLN A 212 -18.23 14.76 -10.28
N TYR A 213 -19.04 13.99 -9.56
CA TYR A 213 -19.36 14.22 -8.15
C TYR A 213 -18.45 13.39 -7.24
N ARG A 214 -17.17 13.78 -7.13
CA ARG A 214 -16.17 13.07 -6.32
C ARG A 214 -16.59 12.88 -4.87
N TRP A 215 -17.32 13.85 -4.29
CA TRP A 215 -17.82 13.78 -2.92
C TRP A 215 -18.77 12.58 -2.70
N ALA A 216 -19.60 12.26 -3.69
CA ALA A 216 -20.51 11.12 -3.59
C ALA A 216 -19.73 9.79 -3.54
N TRP A 217 -18.64 9.67 -4.32
CA TRP A 217 -17.76 8.51 -4.26
C TRP A 217 -17.02 8.41 -2.94
N TRP A 218 -16.64 9.54 -2.34
CA TRP A 218 -16.09 9.55 -0.99
C TRP A 218 -17.10 9.08 0.05
N LEU A 219 -18.38 9.46 -0.05
CA LEU A 219 -19.43 8.95 0.84
C LEU A 219 -19.57 7.43 0.72
N VAL A 220 -19.57 6.88 -0.51
CA VAL A 220 -19.58 5.42 -0.72
C VAL A 220 -18.34 4.76 -0.13
N ALA A 221 -17.16 5.37 -0.28
CA ALA A 221 -15.91 4.86 0.30
C ALA A 221 -15.98 4.83 1.84
N PHE A 222 -16.46 5.90 2.49
CA PHE A 222 -16.63 5.94 3.95
C PHE A 222 -17.67 4.94 4.43
N PHE A 223 -18.78 4.79 3.69
CA PHE A 223 -19.79 3.79 4.00
C PHE A 223 -19.22 2.36 3.88
N ALA A 224 -18.44 2.06 2.86
CA ALA A 224 -17.77 0.78 2.71
C ALA A 224 -16.78 0.50 3.87
N MET A 225 -16.03 1.50 4.32
CA MET A 225 -15.15 1.36 5.49
C MET A 225 -15.94 1.15 6.78
N TRP A 226 -17.00 1.93 6.99
CA TRP A 226 -17.87 1.75 8.15
C TRP A 226 -18.50 0.37 8.17
N LEU A 227 -19.03 -0.08 7.04
CA LEU A 227 -19.64 -1.42 6.88
C LEU A 227 -18.61 -2.52 7.17
N ALA A 228 -17.40 -2.39 6.65
CA ALA A 228 -16.32 -3.35 6.88
C ALA A 228 -15.79 -3.35 8.33
N GLY A 229 -16.13 -2.36 9.12
CA GLY A 229 -15.86 -2.32 10.55
C GLY A 229 -16.91 -3.02 11.40
N GLN A 230 -18.00 -3.57 10.80
CA GLN A 230 -19.04 -4.28 11.54
C GLN A 230 -18.64 -5.74 11.81
N GLU A 231 -19.21 -6.35 12.85
CA GLU A 231 -18.86 -7.69 13.34
C GLU A 231 -18.94 -8.80 12.28
N PHE A 232 -19.85 -8.71 11.32
CA PHE A 232 -19.99 -9.72 10.26
C PHE A 232 -18.85 -9.71 9.22
N PHE A 233 -17.95 -8.75 9.28
CA PHE A 233 -16.66 -8.77 8.55
C PHE A 233 -15.56 -9.45 9.37
N GLY A 234 -15.89 -10.02 10.51
CA GLY A 234 -14.97 -10.73 11.39
C GLY A 234 -14.38 -9.89 12.51
N PRO A 235 -13.52 -10.50 13.33
CA PRO A 235 -12.99 -9.89 14.54
C PRO A 235 -12.19 -8.65 14.24
N VAL A 236 -12.16 -7.71 15.17
CA VAL A 236 -11.35 -6.50 15.09
C VAL A 236 -9.99 -6.70 15.77
N GLY A 237 -9.00 -5.90 15.38
CA GLY A 237 -7.67 -5.95 15.98
C GLY A 237 -6.76 -7.00 15.34
N LEU A 238 -6.05 -7.77 16.16
CA LEU A 238 -5.03 -8.73 15.73
C LEU A 238 -5.55 -10.16 15.54
N GLU A 239 -6.82 -10.40 15.76
CA GLU A 239 -7.44 -11.70 15.54
C GLU A 239 -7.58 -11.99 14.04
N HIS A 240 -7.38 -13.25 13.67
CA HIS A 240 -7.45 -13.68 12.28
C HIS A 240 -8.89 -13.90 11.85
N PRO A 241 -9.32 -13.31 10.73
CA PRO A 241 -10.64 -13.56 10.18
C PRO A 241 -10.73 -14.97 9.56
N SER A 242 -11.91 -15.52 9.54
CA SER A 242 -12.23 -16.70 8.72
C SER A 242 -12.01 -16.41 7.22
N ALA A 243 -11.95 -17.44 6.39
CA ALA A 243 -11.78 -17.28 4.95
C ALA A 243 -12.86 -16.39 4.30
N GLY A 244 -14.12 -16.54 4.74
CA GLY A 244 -15.23 -15.72 4.26
C GLY A 244 -15.11 -14.26 4.67
N GLU A 245 -14.81 -14.01 5.94
CA GLU A 245 -14.60 -12.64 6.46
C GLU A 245 -13.41 -11.96 5.79
N PHE A 246 -12.31 -12.69 5.56
CA PHE A 246 -11.17 -12.15 4.81
C PHE A 246 -11.56 -11.75 3.39
N ALA A 247 -12.28 -12.62 2.66
CA ALA A 247 -12.77 -12.33 1.31
C ALA A 247 -13.68 -11.09 1.29
N LEU A 248 -14.60 -10.97 2.27
CA LEU A 248 -15.46 -9.79 2.42
C LEU A 248 -14.65 -8.51 2.67
N ARG A 249 -13.61 -8.56 3.51
CA ARG A 249 -12.69 -7.44 3.75
C ARG A 249 -11.96 -7.03 2.47
N VAL A 250 -11.46 -7.99 1.69
CA VAL A 250 -10.79 -7.70 0.41
C VAL A 250 -11.76 -7.06 -0.58
N ILE A 251 -13.02 -7.53 -0.65
CA ILE A 251 -14.06 -6.93 -1.49
C ILE A 251 -14.36 -5.49 -1.04
N ALA A 252 -14.58 -5.25 0.25
CA ALA A 252 -14.86 -3.91 0.78
C ALA A 252 -13.69 -2.95 0.51
N GLY A 253 -12.45 -3.40 0.72
CA GLY A 253 -11.25 -2.63 0.36
C GLY A 253 -11.14 -2.36 -1.15
N THR A 254 -11.57 -3.30 -2.00
CA THR A 254 -11.63 -3.11 -3.46
C THR A 254 -12.65 -2.05 -3.84
N VAL A 255 -13.85 -2.09 -3.25
CA VAL A 255 -14.91 -1.09 -3.47
C VAL A 255 -14.43 0.30 -3.02
N MET A 256 -13.92 0.40 -1.79
CA MET A 256 -13.37 1.65 -1.27
C MET A 256 -12.25 2.19 -2.17
N CYS A 257 -11.32 1.36 -2.56
CA CYS A 257 -10.23 1.73 -3.47
C CYS A 257 -10.75 2.25 -4.81
N ALA A 258 -11.69 1.55 -5.43
CA ALA A 258 -12.30 1.99 -6.69
C ALA A 258 -13.00 3.35 -6.54
N CYS A 259 -13.75 3.55 -5.46
CA CYS A 259 -14.44 4.81 -5.17
C CYS A 259 -13.47 5.98 -4.93
N VAL A 260 -12.32 5.75 -4.31
CA VAL A 260 -11.31 6.78 -4.08
C VAL A 260 -10.44 7.01 -5.31
N PHE A 261 -10.04 5.96 -6.03
CA PHE A 261 -9.04 6.04 -7.10
C PHE A 261 -9.63 6.44 -8.46
N LEU A 262 -10.72 5.78 -8.91
CA LEU A 262 -11.22 5.95 -10.28
C LEU A 262 -11.73 7.37 -10.58
N PRO A 263 -12.39 8.10 -9.66
CA PRO A 263 -12.82 9.48 -9.93
C PRO A 263 -11.65 10.43 -10.22
N TYR A 264 -10.49 10.20 -9.63
CA TYR A 264 -9.31 11.01 -9.92
C TYR A 264 -8.55 10.53 -11.16
N ALA A 265 -8.63 9.25 -11.49
CA ALA A 265 -8.02 8.70 -12.70
C ALA A 265 -8.76 9.13 -13.99
N PHE A 266 -10.10 9.28 -13.95
CA PHE A 266 -10.94 9.46 -15.14
C PHE A 266 -11.69 10.80 -15.23
N HIS A 267 -11.57 11.64 -14.22
CA HIS A 267 -12.17 12.97 -14.25
C HIS A 267 -11.16 14.02 -13.78
N SER A 268 -10.55 14.71 -14.75
CA SER A 268 -9.61 15.81 -14.48
C SER A 268 -10.41 17.05 -14.06
N ALA A 269 -10.36 17.40 -12.78
CA ALA A 269 -10.88 18.64 -12.24
C ALA A 269 -9.96 19.07 -11.07
N PRO A 270 -9.82 20.37 -10.81
CA PRO A 270 -9.06 20.85 -9.66
C PRO A 270 -9.50 20.17 -8.37
N SER A 271 -8.56 19.86 -7.50
CA SER A 271 -8.82 19.19 -6.24
C SER A 271 -7.85 19.65 -5.16
N PHE A 272 -8.16 19.34 -3.90
CA PHE A 272 -7.24 19.57 -2.80
C PHE A 272 -5.90 18.81 -2.96
N LEU A 273 -5.86 17.77 -3.80
CA LEU A 273 -4.63 17.02 -4.11
C LEU A 273 -3.60 17.88 -4.87
N ASP A 274 -4.04 18.95 -5.51
CA ASP A 274 -3.18 19.88 -6.24
C ASP A 274 -2.47 20.90 -5.33
N TRP A 275 -2.87 20.97 -4.06
CA TRP A 275 -2.22 21.86 -3.09
C TRP A 275 -0.76 21.49 -2.90
N ARG A 276 0.11 22.49 -2.78
CA ARG A 276 1.56 22.31 -2.69
C ARG A 276 1.98 21.37 -1.55
N ILE A 277 1.32 21.50 -0.38
CA ILE A 277 1.62 20.66 0.78
C ILE A 277 1.24 19.19 0.52
N ILE A 278 0.10 18.95 -0.14
CA ILE A 278 -0.38 17.60 -0.48
C ILE A 278 0.52 16.97 -1.55
N SER A 279 0.93 17.75 -2.54
CA SER A 279 1.89 17.31 -3.56
C SER A 279 3.26 16.99 -2.94
N TYR A 280 3.70 17.73 -1.92
CA TYR A 280 4.92 17.44 -1.18
C TYR A 280 4.78 16.16 -0.37
N LEU A 281 3.67 15.99 0.37
CA LEU A 281 3.34 14.73 1.06
C LEU A 281 3.34 13.53 0.11
N GLY A 282 2.85 13.72 -1.12
CA GLY A 282 2.93 12.68 -2.16
C GLY A 282 4.37 12.30 -2.51
N ARG A 283 5.28 13.27 -2.55
CA ARG A 283 6.71 13.02 -2.83
C ARG A 283 7.42 12.24 -1.74
N ILE A 284 7.17 12.59 -0.48
CA ILE A 284 7.78 11.95 0.69
C ILE A 284 6.99 10.73 1.19
N SER A 285 5.88 10.37 0.54
CA SER A 285 4.90 9.38 1.04
C SER A 285 5.51 8.03 1.38
N TYR A 286 6.55 7.61 0.68
CA TYR A 286 7.24 6.35 0.96
C TYR A 286 8.07 6.44 2.25
N SER A 287 8.92 7.45 2.41
CA SER A 287 9.63 7.68 3.68
C SER A 287 8.65 7.92 4.84
N PHE A 288 7.59 8.70 4.63
CA PHE A 288 6.56 8.90 5.64
C PHE A 288 5.94 7.57 6.09
N PHE A 289 5.62 6.68 5.14
CA PHE A 289 5.10 5.35 5.42
C PHE A 289 6.10 4.49 6.20
N LEU A 290 7.38 4.52 5.87
CA LEU A 290 8.40 3.75 6.59
C LEU A 290 8.52 4.19 8.06
N TRP A 291 8.53 5.50 8.32
CA TRP A 291 8.90 6.03 9.63
C TRP A 291 7.74 6.20 10.62
N HIS A 292 6.48 6.21 10.17
CA HIS A 292 5.36 6.60 11.03
C HIS A 292 5.17 5.73 12.28
N LEU A 293 5.42 4.41 12.22
CA LEU A 293 5.32 3.55 13.41
C LEU A 293 6.45 3.78 14.40
N ALA A 294 7.68 3.98 13.94
CA ALA A 294 8.79 4.33 14.83
C ALA A 294 8.54 5.68 15.52
N VAL A 295 7.99 6.65 14.79
CA VAL A 295 7.58 7.95 15.38
C VAL A 295 6.45 7.75 16.38
N LEU A 296 5.42 6.98 16.07
CA LEU A 296 4.32 6.69 16.99
C LEU A 296 4.82 6.00 18.27
N GLY A 297 5.69 5.00 18.14
CA GLY A 297 6.34 4.32 19.27
C GLY A 297 7.20 5.24 20.13
N THR A 298 7.65 6.37 19.59
CA THR A 298 8.40 7.41 20.34
C THR A 298 7.46 8.43 20.97
N VAL A 299 6.40 8.84 20.27
CA VAL A 299 5.45 9.88 20.75
C VAL A 299 4.70 9.42 22.00
N LEU A 300 4.26 8.17 22.06
CA LEU A 300 3.50 7.65 23.20
C LEU A 300 4.28 7.74 24.52
N PRO A 301 5.50 7.19 24.65
CA PRO A 301 6.28 7.29 25.89
C PRO A 301 6.73 8.73 26.20
N LEU A 302 7.01 9.57 25.21
CA LEU A 302 7.34 10.99 25.43
C LEU A 302 6.18 11.76 26.08
N LEU A 303 4.94 11.37 25.81
CA LEU A 303 3.75 11.94 26.45
C LEU A 303 3.38 11.23 27.76
N GLY A 304 4.08 10.17 28.15
CA GLY A 304 3.70 9.36 29.31
C GLY A 304 2.41 8.57 29.08
N ILE A 305 1.97 8.39 27.84
CA ILE A 305 0.74 7.68 27.48
C ILE A 305 1.08 6.20 27.25
N ARG A 306 0.41 5.32 27.99
CA ARG A 306 0.52 3.88 27.76
C ARG A 306 -0.31 3.48 26.52
N PRO A 307 0.13 2.48 25.74
CA PRO A 307 -0.70 1.92 24.67
C PRO A 307 -2.11 1.57 25.15
N PHE A 308 -3.11 1.83 24.33
CA PHE A 308 -4.53 1.54 24.55
C PHE A 308 -5.21 2.33 25.69
N THR A 309 -4.62 3.44 26.15
CA THR A 309 -5.20 4.24 27.27
C THR A 309 -5.75 5.60 26.86
N GLY A 310 -5.94 5.84 25.56
CA GLY A 310 -6.49 7.09 25.03
C GLY A 310 -5.45 8.05 24.46
N GLY A 311 -5.81 9.33 24.35
CA GLY A 311 -4.91 10.39 23.88
C GLY A 311 -4.90 10.61 22.36
N PHE A 312 -5.81 10.01 21.59
CA PHE A 312 -5.86 10.07 20.13
C PHE A 312 -5.69 11.48 19.55
N LEU A 313 -6.44 12.47 20.09
CA LEU A 313 -6.43 13.85 19.58
C LEU A 313 -5.09 14.57 19.76
N VAL A 314 -4.23 14.11 20.68
CA VAL A 314 -2.90 14.65 20.91
C VAL A 314 -1.85 13.83 20.17
N VAL A 315 -1.95 12.50 20.23
CA VAL A 315 -0.99 11.58 19.61
C VAL A 315 -1.02 11.70 18.08
N LEU A 316 -2.21 11.83 17.46
CA LEU A 316 -2.35 11.92 16.02
C LEU A 316 -1.57 13.08 15.38
N PRO A 317 -1.80 14.36 15.80
CA PRO A 317 -1.06 15.48 15.21
C PRO A 317 0.44 15.42 15.50
N LEU A 318 0.86 14.98 16.67
CA LEU A 318 2.28 14.85 16.98
C LEU A 318 2.96 13.75 16.17
N THR A 319 2.30 12.61 16.01
CA THR A 319 2.78 11.54 15.13
C THR A 319 2.84 12.01 13.67
N PHE A 320 1.84 12.78 13.21
CA PHE A 320 1.86 13.35 11.86
C PHE A 320 3.03 14.30 11.66
N ILE A 321 3.22 15.26 12.57
CA ILE A 321 4.31 16.25 12.50
C ILE A 321 5.67 15.53 12.54
N GLY A 322 5.86 14.63 13.50
CA GLY A 322 7.10 13.84 13.61
C GLY A 322 7.37 13.01 12.35
N SER A 323 6.35 12.30 11.82
CA SER A 323 6.48 11.51 10.60
C SER A 323 6.74 12.37 9.36
N PHE A 324 6.18 13.58 9.32
CA PHE A 324 6.42 14.54 8.25
C PHE A 324 7.88 15.03 8.28
N ILE A 325 8.42 15.36 9.46
CA ILE A 325 9.81 15.81 9.63
C ILE A 325 10.77 14.67 9.29
N VAL A 326 10.63 13.52 9.98
CA VAL A 326 11.53 12.37 9.79
C VAL A 326 11.42 11.80 8.39
N GLY A 327 10.20 11.71 7.84
CA GLY A 327 9.95 11.30 6.45
C GLY A 327 10.56 12.25 5.43
N SER A 328 10.54 13.57 5.68
CA SER A 328 11.23 14.55 4.83
C SER A 328 12.75 14.39 4.88
N CYS A 329 13.31 14.19 6.08
CA CYS A 329 14.74 13.89 6.23
C CYS A 329 15.14 12.61 5.49
N GLY A 330 14.39 11.51 5.67
CA GLY A 330 14.63 10.26 4.97
C GLY A 330 14.55 10.40 3.45
N TYR A 331 13.56 11.15 2.96
CA TYR A 331 13.45 11.46 1.53
C TYR A 331 14.67 12.23 1.01
N VAL A 332 15.06 13.32 1.68
CA VAL A 332 16.16 14.19 1.21
C VAL A 332 17.52 13.50 1.33
N LEU A 333 17.75 12.79 2.44
CA LEU A 333 19.07 12.19 2.72
C LEU A 333 19.28 10.85 2.00
N VAL A 334 18.21 10.07 1.80
CA VAL A 334 18.32 8.73 1.24
C VAL A 334 17.66 8.64 -0.14
N GLU A 335 16.34 8.91 -0.26
CA GLU A 335 15.65 8.64 -1.54
C GLU A 335 16.10 9.60 -2.67
N TRP A 336 16.18 10.89 -2.39
CA TRP A 336 16.48 11.92 -3.38
C TRP A 336 17.84 11.71 -4.08
N PRO A 337 18.96 11.43 -3.37
CA PRO A 337 20.26 11.22 -4.02
C PRO A 337 20.23 10.06 -5.03
N PHE A 338 19.64 8.93 -4.68
CA PHE A 338 19.54 7.78 -5.58
C PHE A 338 18.62 8.02 -6.78
N ARG A 339 17.61 8.86 -6.64
CA ARG A 339 16.67 9.23 -7.72
C ARG A 339 17.26 10.29 -8.65
N SER A 340 17.96 11.30 -8.12
CA SER A 340 18.53 12.43 -8.87
C SER A 340 19.81 12.07 -9.61
N ALA A 341 20.77 11.40 -8.98
CA ALA A 341 21.99 10.90 -9.63
C ALA A 341 21.68 10.03 -10.85
N ARG A 342 20.58 9.27 -10.76
CA ARG A 342 20.08 8.46 -11.84
C ARG A 342 19.44 9.27 -12.97
N ALA A 343 18.65 10.32 -12.65
CA ALA A 343 18.12 11.21 -13.67
C ALA A 343 19.24 11.86 -14.48
N ALA A 344 20.29 12.32 -13.80
CA ALA A 344 21.51 12.85 -14.44
C ALA A 344 22.23 11.82 -15.33
N LYS A 345 22.41 10.58 -14.85
CA LYS A 345 23.05 9.50 -15.63
C LYS A 345 22.23 9.09 -16.86
N LEU A 346 20.90 9.04 -16.76
CA LEU A 346 20.03 8.75 -17.89
C LEU A 346 19.99 9.86 -18.93
N THR A 347 20.13 11.12 -18.49
CA THR A 347 20.25 12.27 -19.39
C THR A 347 21.58 12.23 -20.14
N LEU A 348 22.69 11.96 -19.45
CA LEU A 348 24.00 11.77 -20.08
C LEU A 348 24.01 10.64 -21.10
N LEU A 349 23.43 9.47 -20.77
CA LEU A 349 23.34 8.35 -21.70
C LEU A 349 22.45 8.60 -22.94
N ARG A 350 21.53 9.58 -22.86
CA ARG A 350 20.73 10.03 -24.02
C ARG A 350 21.44 11.05 -24.89
N ILE A 351 22.39 11.79 -24.33
CA ILE A 351 23.21 12.78 -25.08
C ILE A 351 24.29 12.07 -25.89
N PHE A 352 24.76 10.90 -25.43
CA PHE A 352 25.80 10.09 -26.09
C PHE A 352 25.25 8.91 -26.94
N ARG A 353 23.98 8.87 -27.20
CA ARG A 353 23.34 8.02 -28.23
C ARG A 353 22.70 8.88 -29.31
#